data_b7c16ae64b662ebf733d1a63a365afb0
#
_entry.id   b7c16ae64b662ebf733d1a63a365afb0
#
_cell.length_a   1.000
_cell.length_b   1.000
_cell.length_c   1.000
_cell.angle_alpha   90.00
_cell.angle_beta   90.00
_cell.angle_gamma   90.00
#
_symmetry.space_group_name_H-M   'P 1'
#
loop_
_entity.id
_entity.type
_entity.pdbx_description
1 polymer ?
#
loop_
_entity_poly.entity_id
_entity_poly.type
_entity_poly.pdbx_seq_one_letter_code
_entity_poly.pdbx_strand_id
1 'polypeptide(L)'
;MSFFTFFDNFGYLGVLLISFVGSIIIFVPIPYFPILIAAAFDKHLDPNFISLSSALGSVMGKMIIFYATFYGRKMLNNNTKKRMSPLHRLLSRYGWFGAFIAAAIPIPDDVVYIALGLAKYSPWRFASAVFCGKLVLKEITVWGSLVLGRPFIEYFVSKYANPVYLVVVIAASAIILGTILYLSLKIDWAKIIGKYFPLDSY
;
A
#
# COMPACT_ATOMS: atom_id res chain seq x y z
N MET A 1 -19.35 -21.60 1.52
CA MET A 1 -19.40 -20.66 0.41
C MET A 1 -18.04 -20.69 -0.27
N SER A 2 -17.98 -21.09 -1.54
CA SER A 2 -16.75 -21.11 -2.30
C SER A 2 -16.30 -19.67 -2.53
N PHE A 3 -14.99 -19.42 -2.50
CA PHE A 3 -14.41 -18.09 -2.67
C PHE A 3 -14.83 -17.43 -4.00
N PHE A 4 -15.06 -18.23 -5.03
CA PHE A 4 -15.54 -17.80 -6.35
C PHE A 4 -17.00 -17.30 -6.32
N THR A 5 -17.90 -17.86 -5.49
CA THR A 5 -19.29 -17.39 -5.40
C THR A 5 -19.42 -15.96 -4.87
N PHE A 6 -18.38 -15.44 -4.19
CA PHE A 6 -18.34 -14.05 -3.75
C PHE A 6 -18.18 -13.10 -4.95
N PHE A 7 -17.34 -13.46 -5.94
CA PHE A 7 -17.16 -12.64 -7.13
C PHE A 7 -18.35 -12.72 -8.07
N ASP A 8 -19.00 -13.89 -8.19
CA ASP A 8 -20.22 -14.05 -8.99
C ASP A 8 -21.35 -13.12 -8.54
N ASN A 9 -21.43 -12.84 -7.22
CA ASN A 9 -22.47 -11.97 -6.65
C ASN A 9 -22.09 -10.48 -6.60
N PHE A 10 -20.82 -10.15 -6.39
CA PHE A 10 -20.37 -8.78 -6.12
C PHE A 10 -19.49 -8.17 -7.22
N GLY A 11 -18.94 -8.96 -8.14
CA GLY A 11 -18.12 -8.50 -9.27
C GLY A 11 -17.05 -7.48 -8.87
N TYR A 12 -17.01 -6.37 -9.58
CA TYR A 12 -16.06 -5.28 -9.32
C TYR A 12 -16.21 -4.64 -7.93
N LEU A 13 -17.43 -4.62 -7.38
CA LEU A 13 -17.69 -4.12 -6.04
C LEU A 13 -17.01 -5.01 -4.99
N GLY A 14 -17.03 -6.34 -5.20
CA GLY A 14 -16.31 -7.27 -4.34
C GLY A 14 -14.81 -7.03 -4.32
N VAL A 15 -14.22 -6.79 -5.51
CA VAL A 15 -12.80 -6.44 -5.65
C VAL A 15 -12.47 -5.12 -4.91
N LEU A 16 -13.33 -4.12 -5.06
CA LEU A 16 -13.19 -2.83 -4.38
C LEU A 16 -13.22 -3.00 -2.86
N LEU A 17 -14.22 -3.70 -2.33
CA LEU A 17 -14.41 -3.89 -0.88
C LEU A 17 -13.26 -4.67 -0.26
N ILE A 18 -12.81 -5.75 -0.88
CA ILE A 18 -11.68 -6.53 -0.38
C ILE A 18 -10.39 -5.70 -0.40
N SER A 19 -10.17 -4.94 -1.46
CA SER A 19 -9.01 -4.05 -1.57
C SER A 19 -9.06 -2.91 -0.55
N PHE A 20 -10.25 -2.39 -0.26
CA PHE A 20 -10.48 -1.39 0.78
C PHE A 20 -10.15 -1.94 2.16
N VAL A 21 -10.76 -3.07 2.55
CA VAL A 21 -10.53 -3.69 3.85
C VAL A 21 -9.07 -4.10 4.01
N GLY A 22 -8.49 -4.73 2.98
CA GLY A 22 -7.07 -5.12 2.98
C GLY A 22 -6.10 -3.95 3.10
N SER A 23 -6.51 -2.75 2.64
CA SER A 23 -5.67 -1.55 2.67
C SER A 23 -5.80 -0.74 3.96
N ILE A 24 -6.83 -0.94 4.77
CA ILE A 24 -7.00 -0.30 6.08
C ILE A 24 -6.04 -0.89 7.10
N ILE A 25 -5.75 -2.19 6.99
CA ILE A 25 -4.92 -2.88 7.96
C ILE A 25 -3.47 -2.43 7.76
N ILE A 26 -2.97 -1.73 8.78
CA ILE A 26 -1.62 -1.19 8.80
C ILE A 26 -0.65 -2.33 9.10
N PHE A 27 0.43 -2.44 8.33
CA PHE A 27 1.53 -3.39 8.54
C PHE A 27 1.21 -4.89 8.42
N VAL A 28 -0.02 -5.29 8.19
CA VAL A 28 -0.33 -6.69 7.89
C VAL A 28 -0.56 -6.83 6.40
N PRO A 29 0.32 -7.51 5.67
CA PRO A 29 0.07 -7.80 4.26
C PRO A 29 -1.04 -8.85 4.18
N ILE A 30 -2.30 -8.40 4.12
CA ILE A 30 -3.37 -9.33 3.76
C ILE A 30 -3.04 -9.79 2.33
N PRO A 31 -3.00 -11.10 2.09
CA PRO A 31 -2.71 -11.63 0.76
C PRO A 31 -3.91 -11.42 -0.18
N TYR A 32 -4.27 -10.14 -0.46
CA TYR A 32 -5.34 -9.82 -1.41
C TYR A 32 -4.86 -9.97 -2.87
N PHE A 33 -3.56 -10.10 -3.11
CA PHE A 33 -3.00 -10.39 -4.43
C PHE A 33 -3.51 -11.70 -5.03
N PRO A 34 -3.54 -12.83 -4.31
CA PRO A 34 -4.18 -14.06 -4.82
C PRO A 34 -5.64 -13.87 -5.20
N ILE A 35 -6.36 -13.02 -4.46
CA ILE A 35 -7.76 -12.71 -4.75
C ILE A 35 -7.88 -11.91 -6.05
N LEU A 36 -7.02 -10.92 -6.23
CA LEU A 36 -6.96 -10.10 -7.43
C LEU A 36 -6.60 -10.95 -8.67
N ILE A 37 -5.64 -11.86 -8.50
CA ILE A 37 -5.24 -12.82 -9.53
C ILE A 37 -6.40 -13.74 -9.87
N ALA A 38 -7.10 -14.29 -8.88
CA ALA A 38 -8.26 -15.15 -9.11
C ALA A 38 -9.37 -14.41 -9.89
N ALA A 39 -9.65 -13.15 -9.52
CA ALA A 39 -10.60 -12.30 -10.23
C ALA A 39 -10.18 -12.03 -11.69
N ALA A 40 -8.87 -11.93 -11.98
CA ALA A 40 -8.36 -11.72 -13.32
C ALA A 40 -8.65 -12.90 -14.29
N PHE A 41 -8.84 -14.13 -13.75
CA PHE A 41 -9.21 -15.30 -14.55
C PHE A 41 -10.71 -15.50 -14.70
N ASP A 42 -11.52 -14.67 -14.05
CA ASP A 42 -12.96 -14.68 -14.28
C ASP A 42 -13.25 -14.08 -15.67
N LYS A 43 -13.89 -14.88 -16.55
CA LYS A 43 -14.22 -14.48 -17.93
C LYS A 43 -15.27 -13.37 -18.00
N HIS A 44 -16.00 -13.12 -16.91
CA HIS A 44 -17.05 -12.11 -16.84
C HIS A 44 -16.52 -10.75 -16.41
N LEU A 45 -15.27 -10.67 -15.93
CA LEU A 45 -14.65 -9.45 -15.43
C LEU A 45 -13.55 -8.97 -16.36
N ASP A 46 -13.60 -7.69 -16.72
CA ASP A 46 -12.53 -7.05 -17.50
C ASP A 46 -11.32 -6.75 -16.60
N PRO A 47 -10.10 -7.13 -17.03
CA PRO A 47 -8.87 -6.93 -16.24
C PRO A 47 -8.62 -5.48 -15.83
N ASN A 48 -8.90 -4.51 -16.72
CA ASN A 48 -8.68 -3.10 -16.44
C ASN A 48 -9.64 -2.58 -15.37
N PHE A 49 -10.92 -3.01 -15.42
CA PHE A 49 -11.89 -2.64 -14.39
C PHE A 49 -11.62 -3.33 -13.06
N ILE A 50 -11.03 -4.54 -13.04
CA ILE A 50 -10.53 -5.17 -11.82
C ILE A 50 -9.45 -4.31 -11.19
N SER A 51 -8.45 -3.90 -11.96
CA SER A 51 -7.34 -3.06 -11.52
C SER A 51 -7.85 -1.71 -11.00
N LEU A 52 -8.76 -1.08 -11.72
CA LEU A 52 -9.36 0.21 -11.36
C LEU A 52 -10.13 0.11 -10.04
N SER A 53 -11.01 -0.89 -9.89
CA SER A 53 -11.81 -1.10 -8.68
C SER A 53 -10.92 -1.39 -7.47
N SER A 54 -9.88 -2.22 -7.66
CA SER A 54 -8.90 -2.53 -6.62
C SER A 54 -8.08 -1.30 -6.21
N ALA A 55 -7.67 -0.46 -7.18
CA ALA A 55 -6.94 0.77 -6.90
C ALA A 55 -7.81 1.76 -6.12
N LEU A 56 -9.07 1.95 -6.51
CA LEU A 56 -10.02 2.82 -5.81
C LEU A 56 -10.23 2.35 -4.37
N GLY A 57 -10.52 1.07 -4.15
CA GLY A 57 -10.67 0.51 -2.81
C GLY A 57 -9.42 0.72 -1.96
N SER A 58 -8.23 0.46 -2.54
CA SER A 58 -6.96 0.67 -1.84
C SER A 58 -6.73 2.13 -1.44
N VAL A 59 -7.03 3.08 -2.32
CA VAL A 59 -6.91 4.52 -2.01
C VAL A 59 -7.84 4.91 -0.87
N MET A 60 -9.09 4.47 -0.90
CA MET A 60 -10.05 4.76 0.17
C MET A 60 -9.53 4.27 1.53
N GLY A 61 -8.97 3.06 1.60
CA GLY A 61 -8.35 2.52 2.81
C GLY A 61 -7.15 3.35 3.27
N LYS A 62 -6.26 3.73 2.35
CA LYS A 62 -5.07 4.54 2.66
C LYS A 62 -5.41 5.98 3.05
N MET A 63 -6.51 6.53 2.56
CA MET A 63 -7.01 7.83 3.00
C MET A 63 -7.41 7.83 4.48
N ILE A 64 -7.94 6.73 5.01
CA ILE A 64 -8.25 6.60 6.44
C ILE A 64 -6.97 6.73 7.27
N ILE A 65 -5.90 6.02 6.90
CA ILE A 65 -4.60 6.08 7.58
C ILE A 65 -4.02 7.49 7.49
N PHE A 66 -4.07 8.07 6.31
CA PHE A 66 -3.60 9.45 6.09
C PHE A 66 -4.35 10.44 6.97
N TYR A 67 -5.68 10.41 7.01
CA TYR A 67 -6.47 11.33 7.82
C TYR A 67 -6.29 11.08 9.31
N ALA A 68 -6.18 9.83 9.75
CA ALA A 68 -5.89 9.51 11.14
C ALA A 68 -4.59 10.20 11.61
N THR A 69 -3.54 10.15 10.79
CA THR A 69 -2.25 10.80 11.08
C THR A 69 -2.28 12.32 10.88
N PHE A 70 -3.01 12.80 9.88
CA PHE A 70 -3.19 14.22 9.59
C PHE A 70 -3.85 14.96 10.75
N TYR A 71 -4.90 14.40 11.32
CA TYR A 71 -5.57 14.95 12.49
C TYR A 71 -4.83 14.61 13.79
N GLY A 72 -4.23 13.43 13.89
CA GLY A 72 -3.44 12.98 15.04
C GLY A 72 -2.21 13.86 15.32
N ARG A 73 -1.70 14.60 14.31
CA ARG A 73 -0.62 15.58 14.51
C ARG A 73 -0.93 16.61 15.60
N LYS A 74 -2.19 16.93 15.86
CA LYS A 74 -2.57 17.88 16.91
C LYS A 74 -2.11 17.42 18.30
N MET A 75 -2.03 16.09 18.51
CA MET A 75 -1.62 15.47 19.77
C MET A 75 -0.10 15.45 19.98
N LEU A 76 0.69 15.76 18.94
CA LEU A 76 2.15 15.79 19.06
C LEU A 76 2.64 17.03 19.82
N ASN A 77 3.66 16.82 20.65
CA ASN A 77 4.36 17.91 21.37
C ASN A 77 5.06 18.86 20.38
N ASN A 78 5.18 20.14 20.76
CA ASN A 78 5.81 21.18 19.95
C ASN A 78 7.26 20.87 19.56
N ASN A 79 8.01 20.17 20.41
CA ASN A 79 9.37 19.75 20.12
C ASN A 79 9.41 18.73 18.98
N THR A 80 8.47 17.78 18.95
CA THR A 80 8.34 16.80 17.87
C THR A 80 7.92 17.47 16.57
N LYS A 81 7.00 18.44 16.61
CA LYS A 81 6.59 19.23 15.44
C LYS A 81 7.75 19.99 14.80
N LYS A 82 8.64 20.59 15.63
CA LYS A 82 9.84 21.28 15.15
C LYS A 82 10.82 20.32 14.47
N ARG A 83 11.05 19.13 15.04
CA ARG A 83 11.92 18.10 14.44
C ARG A 83 11.41 17.58 13.10
N MET A 84 10.11 17.67 12.85
CA MET A 84 9.49 17.26 11.58
C MET A 84 9.48 18.37 10.51
N SER A 85 9.92 19.58 10.83
CA SER A 85 9.94 20.71 9.89
C SER A 85 10.75 20.45 8.62
N PRO A 86 11.97 19.85 8.67
CA PRO A 86 12.74 19.51 7.47
C PRO A 86 12.04 18.50 6.59
N LEU A 87 11.42 17.47 7.20
CA LEU A 87 10.63 16.46 6.50
C LEU A 87 9.43 17.09 5.79
N HIS A 88 8.73 18.02 6.45
CA HIS A 88 7.62 18.76 5.83
C HIS A 88 8.07 19.50 4.56
N ARG A 89 9.23 20.16 4.59
CA ARG A 89 9.77 20.90 3.44
C ARG A 89 10.12 19.98 2.29
N LEU A 90 10.76 18.85 2.56
CA LEU A 90 11.08 17.83 1.57
C LEU A 90 9.81 17.24 0.93
N LEU A 91 8.85 16.85 1.77
CA LEU A 91 7.60 16.25 1.33
C LEU A 91 6.68 17.24 0.59
N SER A 92 6.75 18.56 0.89
CA SER A 92 5.98 19.56 0.14
C SER A 92 6.44 19.65 -1.32
N ARG A 93 7.71 19.40 -1.58
CA ARG A 93 8.30 19.46 -2.94
C ARG A 93 8.19 18.12 -3.67
N TYR A 94 8.51 17.02 -3.02
CA TYR A 94 8.63 15.70 -3.64
C TYR A 94 7.56 14.69 -3.18
N GLY A 95 6.64 15.10 -2.33
CA GLY A 95 5.68 14.19 -1.69
C GLY A 95 4.79 13.44 -2.67
N TRP A 96 4.45 14.05 -3.83
CA TRP A 96 3.67 13.37 -4.86
C TRP A 96 4.44 12.18 -5.44
N PHE A 97 5.69 12.39 -5.86
CA PHE A 97 6.54 11.33 -6.39
C PHE A 97 6.86 10.26 -5.34
N GLY A 98 7.13 10.68 -4.10
CA GLY A 98 7.36 9.75 -2.99
C GLY A 98 6.15 8.87 -2.71
N ALA A 99 4.95 9.45 -2.69
CA ALA A 99 3.70 8.70 -2.50
C ALA A 99 3.42 7.78 -3.70
N PHE A 100 3.63 8.27 -4.92
CA PHE A 100 3.46 7.48 -6.15
C PHE A 100 4.38 6.26 -6.17
N ILE A 101 5.68 6.45 -5.95
CA ILE A 101 6.68 5.38 -5.96
C ILE A 101 6.37 4.36 -4.86
N ALA A 102 6.09 4.83 -3.64
CA ALA A 102 5.72 3.95 -2.54
C ALA A 102 4.47 3.12 -2.86
N ALA A 103 3.47 3.72 -3.54
CA ALA A 103 2.25 3.05 -3.95
C ALA A 103 2.45 2.06 -5.11
N ALA A 104 3.40 2.33 -6.02
CA ALA A 104 3.65 1.54 -7.22
C ALA A 104 4.50 0.29 -6.94
N ILE A 105 5.20 0.23 -5.82
CA ILE A 105 6.05 -0.89 -5.44
C ILE A 105 5.34 -1.73 -4.36
N PRO A 106 5.45 -3.08 -4.38
CA PRO A 106 4.82 -3.95 -3.40
C PRO A 106 5.62 -4.01 -2.08
N ILE A 107 5.87 -2.84 -1.47
CA ILE A 107 6.53 -2.67 -0.18
C ILE A 107 5.58 -2.04 0.83
N PRO A 108 5.89 -2.10 2.13
CA PRO A 108 5.11 -1.40 3.15
C PRO A 108 5.13 0.12 2.94
N ASP A 109 4.09 0.63 2.31
CA ASP A 109 3.93 2.04 1.94
C ASP A 109 3.37 2.90 3.08
N ASP A 110 2.84 2.28 4.13
CA ASP A 110 2.21 2.95 5.25
C ASP A 110 3.11 3.96 5.96
N VAL A 111 4.41 3.67 6.07
CA VAL A 111 5.39 4.59 6.68
C VAL A 111 5.43 5.94 5.95
N VAL A 112 5.40 5.91 4.61
CA VAL A 112 5.39 7.12 3.79
C VAL A 112 4.06 7.87 3.95
N TYR A 113 2.94 7.17 4.03
CA TYR A 113 1.62 7.75 4.18
C TYR A 113 1.41 8.38 5.55
N ILE A 114 1.89 7.73 6.60
CA ILE A 114 1.92 8.29 7.97
C ILE A 114 2.76 9.58 7.99
N ALA A 115 3.95 9.56 7.39
CA ALA A 115 4.82 10.73 7.31
C ALA A 115 4.16 11.90 6.56
N LEU A 116 3.49 11.63 5.43
CA LEU A 116 2.76 12.63 4.65
C LEU A 116 1.56 13.20 5.43
N GLY A 117 0.80 12.37 6.15
CA GLY A 117 -0.28 12.80 7.02
C GLY A 117 0.21 13.71 8.14
N LEU A 118 1.26 13.29 8.86
CA LEU A 118 1.90 14.08 9.91
C LEU A 118 2.51 15.39 9.38
N ALA A 119 3.00 15.40 8.14
CA ALA A 119 3.49 16.60 7.47
C ALA A 119 2.36 17.53 7.00
N LYS A 120 1.09 17.17 7.15
CA LYS A 120 -0.07 17.90 6.60
C LYS A 120 0.03 18.12 5.09
N TYR A 121 0.48 17.11 4.38
CA TYR A 121 0.47 17.15 2.93
C TYR A 121 -0.96 17.31 2.39
N SER A 122 -1.11 17.86 1.18
CA SER A 122 -2.43 18.06 0.58
C SER A 122 -3.15 16.71 0.36
N PRO A 123 -4.37 16.51 0.92
CA PRO A 123 -5.10 15.25 0.79
C PRO A 123 -5.38 14.87 -0.66
N TRP A 124 -5.70 15.86 -1.51
CA TRP A 124 -5.99 15.64 -2.92
C TRP A 124 -4.75 15.19 -3.71
N ARG A 125 -3.60 15.82 -3.46
CA ARG A 125 -2.32 15.42 -4.07
C ARG A 125 -1.89 14.04 -3.58
N PHE A 126 -2.14 13.72 -2.32
CA PHE A 126 -1.91 12.40 -1.76
C PHE A 126 -2.78 11.36 -2.46
N ALA A 127 -4.10 11.58 -2.52
CA ALA A 127 -5.04 10.66 -3.14
C ALA A 127 -4.69 10.39 -4.62
N SER A 128 -4.37 11.43 -5.39
CA SER A 128 -3.99 11.28 -6.81
C SER A 128 -2.70 10.49 -6.98
N ALA A 129 -1.67 10.77 -6.17
CA ALA A 129 -0.40 10.06 -6.24
C ALA A 129 -0.55 8.56 -5.89
N VAL A 130 -1.27 8.28 -4.80
CA VAL A 130 -1.53 6.90 -4.36
C VAL A 130 -2.40 6.16 -5.37
N PHE A 131 -3.42 6.82 -5.94
CA PHE A 131 -4.27 6.24 -6.96
C PHE A 131 -3.46 5.83 -8.20
N CYS A 132 -2.68 6.75 -8.75
CA CYS A 132 -1.83 6.45 -9.92
C CYS A 132 -0.83 5.32 -9.63
N GLY A 133 -0.17 5.35 -8.48
CA GLY A 133 0.78 4.30 -8.09
C GLY A 133 0.12 2.94 -7.88
N LYS A 134 -1.02 2.90 -7.17
CA LYS A 134 -1.78 1.66 -6.97
C LYS A 134 -2.35 1.14 -8.27
N LEU A 135 -2.84 2.00 -9.16
CA LEU A 135 -3.33 1.58 -10.46
C LEU A 135 -2.23 0.89 -11.28
N VAL A 136 -1.04 1.49 -11.37
CA VAL A 136 0.12 0.88 -12.06
C VAL A 136 0.45 -0.48 -11.44
N LEU A 137 0.53 -0.57 -10.11
CA LEU A 137 0.82 -1.84 -9.43
C LEU A 137 -0.25 -2.91 -9.73
N LYS A 138 -1.54 -2.52 -9.73
CA LYS A 138 -2.65 -3.45 -10.00
C LYS A 138 -2.68 -3.90 -11.46
N GLU A 139 -2.47 -2.99 -12.40
CA GLU A 139 -2.35 -3.32 -13.81
C GLU A 139 -1.23 -4.32 -14.06
N ILE A 140 -0.04 -4.06 -13.53
CA ILE A 140 1.10 -4.99 -13.64
C ILE A 140 0.74 -6.35 -13.01
N THR A 141 0.05 -6.37 -11.88
CA THR A 141 -0.34 -7.62 -11.21
C THR A 141 -1.35 -8.40 -12.02
N VAL A 142 -2.42 -7.76 -12.48
CA VAL A 142 -3.53 -8.39 -13.20
C VAL A 142 -3.05 -8.88 -14.58
N TRP A 143 -2.46 -8.00 -15.39
CA TRP A 143 -1.96 -8.36 -16.71
C TRP A 143 -0.77 -9.32 -16.63
N GLY A 144 0.13 -9.12 -15.67
CA GLY A 144 1.23 -10.05 -15.43
C GLY A 144 0.74 -11.46 -15.10
N SER A 145 -0.34 -11.57 -14.31
CA SER A 145 -0.94 -12.86 -14.01
C SER A 145 -1.54 -13.55 -15.22
N LEU A 146 -2.19 -12.79 -16.11
CA LEU A 146 -2.77 -13.32 -17.34
C LEU A 146 -1.69 -13.76 -18.34
N VAL A 147 -0.60 -13.00 -18.48
CA VAL A 147 0.51 -13.31 -19.38
C VAL A 147 1.34 -14.49 -18.89
N LEU A 148 1.61 -14.59 -17.59
CA LEU A 148 2.38 -15.71 -17.00
C LEU A 148 1.59 -17.03 -17.02
N GLY A 149 0.27 -16.97 -17.24
CA GLY A 149 -0.58 -18.12 -17.50
C GLY A 149 -0.97 -18.96 -16.29
N ARG A 150 -1.98 -19.80 -16.52
CA ARG A 150 -2.58 -20.68 -15.52
C ARG A 150 -1.58 -21.58 -14.76
N PRO A 151 -0.57 -22.23 -15.40
CA PRO A 151 0.27 -23.18 -14.67
C PRO A 151 1.05 -22.56 -13.51
N PHE A 152 1.54 -21.35 -13.68
CA PHE A 152 2.26 -20.65 -12.61
C PHE A 152 1.33 -20.27 -11.45
N ILE A 153 0.12 -19.88 -11.76
CA ILE A 153 -0.87 -19.46 -10.78
C ILE A 153 -1.47 -20.65 -10.05
N GLU A 154 -1.80 -21.73 -10.75
CA GLU A 154 -2.26 -22.98 -10.14
C GLU A 154 -1.21 -23.53 -9.16
N TYR A 155 0.06 -23.44 -9.49
CA TYR A 155 1.15 -23.79 -8.57
C TYR A 155 1.17 -22.88 -7.33
N PHE A 156 1.01 -21.58 -7.50
CA PHE A 156 0.95 -20.63 -6.39
C PHE A 156 -0.32 -20.81 -5.55
N VAL A 157 -1.49 -20.82 -6.18
CA VAL A 157 -2.78 -20.93 -5.49
C VAL A 157 -2.92 -22.26 -4.76
N SER A 158 -2.49 -23.39 -5.36
CA SER A 158 -2.52 -24.69 -4.70
C SER A 158 -1.62 -24.75 -3.46
N LYS A 159 -0.49 -24.06 -3.52
CA LYS A 159 0.44 -23.97 -2.40
C LYS A 159 -0.08 -23.07 -1.27
N TYR A 160 -0.83 -22.01 -1.61
CA TYR A 160 -1.48 -21.11 -0.63
C TYR A 160 -2.84 -21.62 -0.14
N ALA A 161 -3.45 -22.61 -0.78
CA ALA A 161 -4.67 -23.26 -0.31
C ALA A 161 -4.45 -24.10 0.97
N ASN A 162 -3.20 -24.42 1.32
CA ASN A 162 -2.89 -25.07 2.57
C ASN A 162 -2.87 -24.03 3.72
N PRO A 163 -3.77 -24.14 4.72
CA PRO A 163 -3.88 -23.17 5.82
C PRO A 163 -2.57 -23.00 6.61
N VAL A 164 -1.77 -24.05 6.70
CA VAL A 164 -0.45 -24.01 7.37
C VAL A 164 0.52 -23.11 6.60
N TYR A 165 0.51 -23.19 5.26
CA TYR A 165 1.36 -22.35 4.41
C TYR A 165 0.97 -20.89 4.48
N LEU A 166 -0.33 -20.60 4.53
CA LEU A 166 -0.87 -19.25 4.73
C LEU A 166 -0.38 -18.65 6.06
N VAL A 167 -0.48 -19.40 7.15
CA VAL A 167 0.00 -18.97 8.48
C VAL A 167 1.51 -18.71 8.46
N VAL A 168 2.30 -19.59 7.83
CA VAL A 168 3.76 -19.42 7.72
C VAL A 168 4.12 -18.17 6.91
N VAL A 169 3.44 -17.92 5.78
CA VAL A 169 3.68 -16.73 4.95
C VAL A 169 3.29 -15.46 5.68
N ILE A 170 2.15 -15.44 6.37
CA ILE A 170 1.73 -14.29 7.19
C ILE A 170 2.73 -14.04 8.32
N ALA A 171 3.17 -15.08 9.03
CA ALA A 171 4.15 -14.95 10.10
C ALA A 171 5.51 -14.45 9.57
N ALA A 172 6.00 -15.02 8.47
CA ALA A 172 7.24 -14.58 7.83
C ALA A 172 7.14 -13.12 7.36
N SER A 173 6.03 -12.73 6.74
CA SER A 173 5.78 -11.35 6.32
C SER A 173 5.75 -10.40 7.51
N ALA A 174 5.12 -10.78 8.61
CA ALA A 174 5.06 -9.98 9.83
C ALA A 174 6.46 -9.82 10.47
N ILE A 175 7.28 -10.87 10.46
CA ILE A 175 8.67 -10.82 10.95
C ILE A 175 9.52 -9.89 10.08
N ILE A 176 9.44 -10.02 8.76
CA ILE A 176 10.17 -9.17 7.81
C ILE A 176 9.78 -7.71 8.00
N LEU A 177 8.47 -7.43 8.07
CA LEU A 177 7.93 -6.09 8.33
C LEU A 177 8.38 -5.54 9.70
N GLY A 178 8.28 -6.34 10.75
CA GLY A 178 8.75 -5.96 12.08
C GLY A 178 10.24 -5.63 12.08
N THR A 179 11.05 -6.40 11.35
CA THR A 179 12.49 -6.16 11.20
C THR A 179 12.77 -4.88 10.43
N ILE A 180 12.07 -4.63 9.32
CA ILE A 180 12.20 -3.39 8.53
C ILE A 180 11.79 -2.17 9.37
N LEU A 181 10.70 -2.25 10.11
CA LEU A 181 10.27 -1.18 11.01
C LEU A 181 11.27 -0.94 12.12
N TYR A 182 11.76 -1.99 12.78
CA TYR A 182 12.78 -1.87 13.82
C TYR A 182 14.04 -1.21 13.28
N LEU A 183 14.53 -1.63 12.12
CA LEU A 183 15.68 -1.01 11.45
C LEU A 183 15.40 0.44 11.07
N SER A 184 14.20 0.74 10.53
CA SER A 184 13.80 2.10 10.15
C SER A 184 13.72 3.05 11.34
N LEU A 185 13.28 2.57 12.51
CA LEU A 185 13.26 3.35 13.75
C LEU A 185 14.66 3.58 14.33
N LYS A 186 15.58 2.64 14.09
CA LYS A 186 16.97 2.75 14.55
C LYS A 186 17.85 3.64 13.65
N ILE A 187 17.44 3.84 12.41
CA ILE A 187 18.12 4.71 11.45
C ILE A 187 17.84 6.18 11.81
N ASP A 188 18.90 6.93 12.03
CA ASP A 188 18.82 8.39 12.19
C ASP A 188 18.66 9.05 10.81
N TRP A 189 17.39 9.15 10.39
CA TRP A 189 17.00 9.74 9.11
C TRP A 189 17.48 11.18 8.96
N ALA A 190 17.59 11.93 10.05
CA ALA A 190 18.10 13.30 10.05
C ALA A 190 19.57 13.33 9.61
N LYS A 191 20.37 12.33 10.05
CA LYS A 191 21.79 12.21 9.71
C LYS A 191 22.00 11.78 8.25
N ILE A 192 21.15 10.88 7.75
CA ILE A 192 21.22 10.40 6.37
C ILE A 192 20.76 11.51 5.41
N ILE A 193 19.62 12.13 5.67
CA ILE A 193 19.07 13.20 4.82
C ILE A 193 20.02 14.40 4.81
N GLY A 194 20.58 14.76 5.96
CA GLY A 194 21.56 15.86 6.06
C GLY A 194 22.86 15.61 5.30
N LYS A 195 23.26 14.34 5.11
CA LYS A 195 24.46 13.99 4.35
C LYS A 195 24.26 14.07 2.83
N TYR A 196 23.10 13.71 2.33
CA TYR A 196 22.78 13.68 0.89
C TYR A 196 22.07 14.95 0.40
N PHE A 197 21.45 15.69 1.28
CA PHE A 197 20.83 16.97 1.00
C PHE A 197 21.33 17.97 2.07
N PRO A 198 22.55 18.52 1.92
CA PRO A 198 23.02 19.57 2.80
C PRO A 198 22.01 20.71 2.72
N LEU A 199 21.33 20.93 3.82
CA LEU A 199 20.43 22.06 4.00
C LEU A 199 21.32 23.28 4.21
N ASP A 200 21.92 23.76 3.14
CA ASP A 200 22.64 25.02 3.17
C ASP A 200 21.68 26.12 3.62
N SER A 201 22.10 26.72 4.68
CA SER A 201 21.66 27.95 5.28
C SER A 201 21.02 28.96 4.30
N TYR A 202 19.75 29.24 4.48
CA TYR A 202 19.15 30.56 4.27
C TYR A 202 18.17 30.84 5.38
#